data_d34e989b8d8875ad4dea95845ae1e448
#
_entry.id   d34e989b8d8875ad4dea95845ae1e448
#
_cell.length_a   1.000
_cell.length_b   1.000
_cell.length_c   1.000
_cell.angle_alpha   90.00
_cell.angle_beta   90.00
_cell.angle_gamma   90.00
#
_symmetry.space_group_name_H-M   'P 1'
#
loop_
_entity.id
_entity.type
_entity.pdbx_description
1 polymer ?
#
loop_
_entity_poly.entity_id
_entity_poly.type
_entity_poly.pdbx_seq_one_letter_code
_entity_poly.pdbx_strand_id
1 'polypeptide(L)'
;SKAVKEPRIQTHISEFDRLLGGGLVKGQLSLLAGAPGIGKSTLMLQVAAELSKTLKVLYISGEESIGQISGRAQRLKVNGDNIFLLCETDIQKIVESVEQVNPEVLILDSIQTVYHPEFTSSAGTVAQVRECTGELVRLCKPKGIITFVLGHVTKDGELAGPKILEHMVDCVLYFDTEKDNVLRLLRPHKNRFGSTGEIGLFKMTGHGLESVENASEYFAQTSRDSAMKGRAYSLALEGSRPILTEVQALVSPTRYPFPRRVATGVDLNRCLMLFAALEK
;
A
#
# COMPACT_ATOMS: atom_id res chain seq x y z
N SER A 1 -8.83 -31.41 -10.04
CA SER A 1 -9.16 -30.26 -10.91
C SER A 1 -7.89 -29.46 -11.11
N LYS A 2 -7.42 -29.27 -12.35
CA LYS A 2 -6.33 -28.33 -12.65
C LYS A 2 -6.82 -26.95 -12.28
N ALA A 3 -6.14 -26.28 -11.35
CA ALA A 3 -6.43 -24.89 -11.06
C ALA A 3 -6.25 -24.07 -12.34
N VAL A 4 -7.34 -23.54 -12.85
CA VAL A 4 -7.32 -22.62 -13.99
C VAL A 4 -6.65 -21.37 -13.47
N LYS A 5 -5.44 -21.05 -13.94
CA LYS A 5 -4.79 -19.78 -13.63
C LYS A 5 -5.62 -18.69 -14.31
N GLU A 6 -6.30 -17.88 -13.53
CA GLU A 6 -6.98 -16.69 -14.03
C GLU A 6 -5.98 -15.76 -14.72
N PRO A 7 -6.35 -15.19 -15.89
CA PRO A 7 -5.46 -14.26 -16.58
C PRO A 7 -5.22 -13.02 -15.72
N ARG A 8 -3.96 -12.58 -15.66
CA ARG A 8 -3.54 -11.41 -14.90
C ARG A 8 -3.46 -10.18 -15.79
N ILE A 9 -3.94 -9.06 -15.27
CA ILE A 9 -3.82 -7.75 -15.90
C ILE A 9 -2.69 -7.01 -15.17
N GLN A 10 -1.64 -6.66 -15.92
CA GLN A 10 -0.49 -5.97 -15.37
C GLN A 10 -0.76 -4.47 -15.27
N THR A 11 -0.32 -3.87 -14.17
CA THR A 11 -0.34 -2.41 -13.97
C THR A 11 0.91 -1.74 -14.52
N HIS A 12 1.90 -2.53 -14.95
CA HIS A 12 3.23 -2.06 -15.38
C HIS A 12 4.01 -1.29 -14.31
N ILE A 13 3.60 -1.40 -13.05
CA ILE A 13 4.34 -0.93 -11.88
C ILE A 13 4.91 -2.19 -11.22
N SER A 14 6.18 -2.48 -11.44
CA SER A 14 6.81 -3.78 -11.16
C SER A 14 6.63 -4.24 -9.71
N GLU A 15 6.87 -3.37 -8.73
CA GLU A 15 6.70 -3.69 -7.32
C GLU A 15 5.23 -3.93 -6.95
N PHE A 16 4.30 -3.23 -7.59
CA PHE A 16 2.86 -3.40 -7.36
C PHE A 16 2.35 -4.72 -7.96
N ASP A 17 2.73 -5.02 -9.20
CA ASP A 17 2.37 -6.27 -9.86
C ASP A 17 2.93 -7.49 -9.11
N ARG A 18 4.18 -7.38 -8.63
CA ARG A 18 4.80 -8.44 -7.83
C ARG A 18 4.02 -8.74 -6.55
N LEU A 19 3.61 -7.71 -5.81
CA LEU A 19 2.79 -7.86 -4.59
C LEU A 19 1.46 -8.54 -4.86
N LEU A 20 0.87 -8.27 -6.02
CA LEU A 20 -0.41 -8.86 -6.42
C LEU A 20 -0.27 -10.27 -7.02
N GLY A 21 0.94 -10.83 -7.02
CA GLY A 21 1.21 -12.16 -7.56
C GLY A 21 1.26 -12.20 -9.09
N GLY A 22 1.73 -11.10 -9.70
CA GLY A 22 1.93 -10.93 -11.14
C GLY A 22 0.84 -10.12 -11.84
N GLY A 23 0.03 -9.37 -11.09
CA GLY A 23 -1.00 -8.48 -11.62
C GLY A 23 -2.40 -8.69 -11.04
N LEU A 24 -3.35 -7.96 -11.57
CA LEU A 24 -4.75 -7.90 -11.12
C LEU A 24 -5.60 -9.03 -11.70
N VAL A 25 -6.63 -9.41 -10.98
CA VAL A 25 -7.64 -10.39 -11.41
C VAL A 25 -8.98 -9.69 -11.62
N LYS A 26 -9.72 -10.08 -12.65
CA LYS A 26 -11.07 -9.53 -12.92
C LYS A 26 -11.99 -9.75 -11.72
N GLY A 27 -12.72 -8.71 -11.34
CA GLY A 27 -13.62 -8.72 -10.18
C GLY A 27 -12.90 -8.69 -8.82
N GLN A 28 -11.57 -8.54 -8.80
CA GLN A 28 -10.83 -8.36 -7.56
C GLN A 28 -11.22 -7.06 -6.88
N LEU A 29 -11.53 -7.12 -5.59
CA LEU A 29 -11.72 -5.95 -4.75
C LEU A 29 -10.58 -5.84 -3.74
N SER A 30 -9.83 -4.75 -3.83
CA SER A 30 -8.63 -4.49 -3.03
C SER A 30 -8.80 -3.26 -2.14
N LEU A 31 -8.47 -3.38 -0.87
CA LEU A 31 -8.34 -2.26 0.07
C LEU A 31 -6.89 -1.80 0.11
N LEU A 32 -6.64 -0.53 -0.16
CA LEU A 32 -5.37 0.14 0.05
C LEU A 32 -5.47 1.05 1.27
N ALA A 33 -4.86 0.65 2.37
CA ALA A 33 -4.93 1.34 3.64
C ALA A 33 -3.58 1.98 4.01
N GLY A 34 -3.60 3.11 4.71
CA GLY A 34 -2.38 3.77 5.17
C GLY A 34 -2.65 5.17 5.71
N ALA A 35 -1.67 5.77 6.36
CA ALA A 35 -1.77 7.11 6.94
C ALA A 35 -2.14 8.17 5.87
N PRO A 36 -2.83 9.26 6.26
CA PRO A 36 -3.00 10.40 5.37
C PRO A 36 -1.67 10.93 4.86
N GLY A 37 -1.62 11.32 3.57
CA GLY A 37 -0.39 11.88 2.96
C GLY A 37 0.70 10.88 2.61
N ILE A 38 0.52 9.57 2.87
CA ILE A 38 1.55 8.55 2.60
C ILE A 38 1.82 8.30 1.10
N GLY A 39 0.86 8.62 0.24
CA GLY A 39 0.98 8.45 -1.20
C GLY A 39 -0.05 7.51 -1.84
N LYS A 40 -1.09 7.08 -1.12
CA LYS A 40 -2.14 6.19 -1.65
C LYS A 40 -2.76 6.70 -2.95
N SER A 41 -3.28 7.93 -2.93
CA SER A 41 -3.91 8.56 -4.10
C SER A 41 -2.91 8.79 -5.24
N THR A 42 -1.63 9.04 -4.92
CA THR A 42 -0.56 9.15 -5.92
C THR A 42 -0.33 7.81 -6.62
N LEU A 43 -0.17 6.72 -5.86
CA LEU A 43 -0.02 5.38 -6.41
C LEU A 43 -1.21 4.99 -7.28
N MET A 44 -2.43 5.22 -6.78
CA MET A 44 -3.64 4.83 -7.51
C MET A 44 -3.85 5.67 -8.78
N LEU A 45 -3.42 6.92 -8.79
CA LEU A 45 -3.47 7.73 -10.01
C LEU A 45 -2.44 7.23 -11.06
N GLN A 46 -1.26 6.78 -10.64
CA GLN A 46 -0.28 6.15 -11.52
C GLN A 46 -0.79 4.80 -12.05
N VAL A 47 -1.39 3.97 -11.19
CA VAL A 47 -2.06 2.71 -11.58
C VAL A 47 -3.19 2.98 -12.57
N ALA A 48 -4.03 3.99 -12.30
CA ALA A 48 -5.10 4.40 -13.20
C ALA A 48 -4.57 4.78 -14.59
N ALA A 49 -3.46 5.55 -14.64
CA ALA A 49 -2.84 5.94 -15.89
C ALA A 49 -2.37 4.75 -16.72
N GLU A 50 -1.67 3.83 -16.10
CA GLU A 50 -1.18 2.64 -16.79
C GLU A 50 -2.33 1.76 -17.31
N LEU A 51 -3.32 1.51 -16.45
CA LEU A 51 -4.49 0.70 -16.82
C LEU A 51 -5.36 1.38 -17.88
N SER A 52 -5.45 2.71 -17.88
CA SER A 52 -6.28 3.45 -18.85
C SER A 52 -5.78 3.38 -20.30
N LYS A 53 -4.56 2.90 -20.51
CA LYS A 53 -4.05 2.65 -21.86
C LYS A 53 -4.84 1.59 -22.62
N THR A 54 -5.48 0.67 -21.89
CA THR A 54 -6.23 -0.46 -22.47
C THR A 54 -7.61 -0.68 -21.86
N LEU A 55 -7.87 -0.13 -20.69
CA LEU A 55 -9.09 -0.34 -19.91
C LEU A 55 -9.78 0.99 -19.63
N LYS A 56 -11.09 0.96 -19.44
CA LYS A 56 -11.87 2.09 -18.98
C LYS A 56 -11.78 2.19 -17.45
N VAL A 57 -11.25 3.29 -16.95
CA VAL A 57 -11.03 3.55 -15.52
C VAL A 57 -11.99 4.62 -15.03
N LEU A 58 -12.74 4.35 -13.96
CA LEU A 58 -13.50 5.36 -13.22
C LEU A 58 -12.80 5.64 -11.89
N TYR A 59 -12.33 6.88 -11.72
CA TYR A 59 -11.72 7.36 -10.49
C TYR A 59 -12.71 8.26 -9.76
N ILE A 60 -13.13 7.85 -8.58
CA ILE A 60 -14.08 8.57 -7.75
C ILE A 60 -13.34 9.14 -6.54
N SER A 61 -13.50 10.44 -6.30
CA SER A 61 -12.94 11.11 -5.14
C SER A 61 -14.05 11.71 -4.29
N GLY A 62 -14.02 11.40 -3.00
CA GLY A 62 -14.85 12.06 -2.00
C GLY A 62 -14.10 13.12 -1.20
N GLU A 63 -12.80 13.29 -1.41
CA GLU A 63 -11.95 14.22 -0.64
C GLU A 63 -11.44 15.39 -1.48
N GLU A 64 -11.13 15.15 -2.74
CA GLU A 64 -10.48 16.13 -3.61
C GLU A 64 -11.38 16.54 -4.77
N SER A 65 -11.30 17.81 -5.14
CA SER A 65 -11.95 18.32 -6.34
C SER A 65 -11.28 17.82 -7.62
N ILE A 66 -12.01 17.85 -8.74
CA ILE A 66 -11.47 17.50 -10.06
C ILE A 66 -10.22 18.34 -10.38
N GLY A 67 -10.20 19.63 -10.01
CA GLY A 67 -9.05 20.50 -10.24
C GLY A 67 -7.80 20.06 -9.47
N GLN A 68 -7.95 19.59 -8.23
CA GLN A 68 -6.84 19.07 -7.43
C GLN A 68 -6.27 17.76 -8.01
N ILE A 69 -7.16 16.85 -8.41
CA ILE A 69 -6.77 15.59 -9.05
C ILE A 69 -6.06 15.86 -10.38
N SER A 70 -6.60 16.76 -11.22
CA SER A 70 -6.01 17.16 -12.50
C SER A 70 -4.63 17.81 -12.31
N GLY A 71 -4.48 18.70 -11.33
CA GLY A 71 -3.19 19.30 -11.01
C GLY A 71 -2.15 18.27 -10.54
N ARG A 72 -2.60 17.24 -9.80
CA ARG A 72 -1.74 16.09 -9.42
C ARG A 72 -1.37 15.27 -10.66
N ALA A 73 -2.33 14.96 -11.53
CA ALA A 73 -2.10 14.21 -12.76
C ALA A 73 -1.05 14.90 -13.65
N GLN A 74 -1.13 16.23 -13.79
CA GLN A 74 -0.14 17.00 -14.53
C GLN A 74 1.28 16.89 -13.94
N ARG A 75 1.42 17.00 -12.62
CA ARG A 75 2.73 16.84 -11.95
C ARG A 75 3.31 15.43 -12.15
N LEU A 76 2.46 14.42 -12.12
CA LEU A 76 2.83 13.03 -12.32
C LEU A 76 3.01 12.67 -13.80
N LYS A 77 2.76 13.61 -14.71
CA LYS A 77 2.76 13.40 -16.17
C LYS A 77 1.83 12.23 -16.58
N VAL A 78 0.73 12.11 -15.86
CA VAL A 78 -0.31 11.13 -16.14
C VAL A 78 -1.17 11.65 -17.28
N ASN A 79 -1.17 10.93 -18.39
CA ASN A 79 -2.10 11.09 -19.49
C ASN A 79 -3.04 9.89 -19.50
N GLY A 80 -4.34 10.12 -19.50
CA GLY A 80 -5.31 9.04 -19.47
C GLY A 80 -6.57 9.38 -20.23
N ASP A 81 -6.62 9.06 -21.52
CA ASP A 81 -7.79 9.31 -22.37
C ASP A 81 -9.02 8.51 -21.93
N ASN A 82 -8.82 7.40 -21.19
CA ASN A 82 -9.87 6.53 -20.69
C ASN A 82 -10.04 6.62 -19.17
N ILE A 83 -9.59 7.71 -18.53
CA ILE A 83 -9.84 7.97 -17.10
C ILE A 83 -11.04 8.93 -17.00
N PHE A 84 -12.10 8.44 -16.36
CA PHE A 84 -13.28 9.23 -16.01
C PHE A 84 -13.15 9.63 -14.54
N LEU A 85 -13.25 10.93 -14.26
CA LEU A 85 -13.18 11.48 -12.91
C LEU A 85 -14.57 11.86 -12.42
N LEU A 86 -14.91 11.46 -11.21
CA LEU A 86 -16.14 11.81 -10.53
C LEU A 86 -15.83 12.29 -9.11
N CYS A 87 -16.45 13.40 -8.68
CA CYS A 87 -16.44 13.83 -7.29
C CYS A 87 -17.86 13.60 -6.72
N GLU A 88 -18.00 12.53 -5.96
CA GLU A 88 -19.26 12.13 -5.35
C GLU A 88 -19.01 11.35 -4.05
N THR A 89 -19.93 11.48 -3.09
CA THR A 89 -19.88 10.81 -1.79
C THR A 89 -21.14 10.00 -1.48
N ASP A 90 -22.20 10.18 -2.23
CA ASP A 90 -23.41 9.38 -2.14
C ASP A 90 -23.22 8.05 -2.89
N ILE A 91 -23.29 6.94 -2.16
CA ILE A 91 -23.06 5.59 -2.75
C ILE A 91 -24.06 5.25 -3.83
N GLN A 92 -25.32 5.69 -3.74
CA GLN A 92 -26.34 5.40 -4.73
C GLN A 92 -26.01 6.08 -6.06
N LYS A 93 -25.57 7.34 -6.03
CA LYS A 93 -25.11 8.05 -7.24
C LYS A 93 -23.81 7.48 -7.79
N ILE A 94 -22.92 6.97 -6.91
CA ILE A 94 -21.73 6.25 -7.32
C ILE A 94 -22.13 4.98 -8.09
N VAL A 95 -23.09 4.19 -7.60
CA VAL A 95 -23.60 2.99 -8.26
C VAL A 95 -24.19 3.33 -9.63
N GLU A 96 -25.05 4.35 -9.72
CA GLU A 96 -25.61 4.83 -10.98
C GLU A 96 -24.51 5.22 -11.98
N SER A 97 -23.50 5.93 -11.50
CA SER A 97 -22.37 6.36 -12.35
C SER A 97 -21.53 5.18 -12.85
N VAL A 98 -21.31 4.16 -12.01
CA VAL A 98 -20.63 2.92 -12.42
C VAL A 98 -21.45 2.19 -13.48
N GLU A 99 -22.77 2.16 -13.38
CA GLU A 99 -23.64 1.53 -14.36
C GLU A 99 -23.64 2.28 -15.71
N GLN A 100 -23.65 3.62 -15.66
CA GLN A 100 -23.61 4.47 -16.86
C GLN A 100 -22.26 4.40 -17.57
N VAL A 101 -21.16 4.51 -16.83
CA VAL A 101 -19.80 4.50 -17.38
C VAL A 101 -19.41 3.10 -17.81
N ASN A 102 -19.89 2.07 -17.11
CA ASN A 102 -19.50 0.67 -17.27
C ASN A 102 -17.97 0.48 -17.33
N PRO A 103 -17.25 0.85 -16.26
CA PRO A 103 -15.80 0.80 -16.22
C PRO A 103 -15.31 -0.64 -16.03
N GLU A 104 -14.06 -0.91 -16.44
CA GLU A 104 -13.37 -2.17 -16.14
C GLU A 104 -12.56 -2.07 -14.84
N VAL A 105 -12.22 -0.84 -14.45
CA VAL A 105 -11.50 -0.52 -13.21
C VAL A 105 -12.20 0.61 -12.48
N LEU A 106 -12.46 0.42 -11.20
CA LEU A 106 -13.02 1.40 -10.28
C LEU A 106 -12.00 1.73 -9.18
N ILE A 107 -11.74 3.01 -8.95
CA ILE A 107 -10.92 3.49 -7.83
C ILE A 107 -11.79 4.44 -7.00
N LEU A 108 -11.93 4.17 -5.70
CA LEU A 108 -12.67 5.00 -4.76
C LEU A 108 -11.73 5.57 -3.70
N ASP A 109 -11.57 6.88 -3.67
CA ASP A 109 -10.68 7.65 -2.78
C ASP A 109 -11.43 8.74 -2.00
N SER A 110 -11.82 8.52 -0.76
CA SER A 110 -11.69 7.36 0.10
C SER A 110 -13.06 6.85 0.59
N ILE A 111 -13.09 5.64 1.10
CA ILE A 111 -14.33 5.03 1.62
C ILE A 111 -14.89 5.78 2.83
N GLN A 112 -14.05 6.48 3.60
CA GLN A 112 -14.48 7.20 4.78
C GLN A 112 -15.36 8.42 4.48
N THR A 113 -15.29 8.95 3.29
CA THR A 113 -16.11 10.10 2.86
C THR A 113 -17.45 9.69 2.26
N VAL A 114 -17.56 8.41 1.87
CA VAL A 114 -18.77 7.89 1.24
C VAL A 114 -19.82 7.54 2.29
N TYR A 115 -21.07 7.83 1.96
CA TYR A 115 -22.21 7.52 2.82
C TYR A 115 -23.36 6.90 2.00
N HIS A 116 -24.17 6.11 2.70
CA HIS A 116 -25.41 5.58 2.20
C HIS A 116 -26.57 6.40 2.77
N PRO A 117 -27.40 7.05 1.93
CA PRO A 117 -28.41 8.02 2.40
C PRO A 117 -29.49 7.40 3.27
N GLU A 118 -29.76 6.10 3.17
CA GLU A 118 -30.76 5.42 4.00
C GLU A 118 -30.30 5.14 5.44
N PHE A 119 -29.01 5.31 5.73
CA PHE A 119 -28.47 5.12 7.08
C PHE A 119 -28.24 6.45 7.77
N THR A 120 -28.73 6.60 8.99
CA THR A 120 -28.64 7.84 9.77
C THR A 120 -27.27 8.13 10.37
N SER A 121 -26.35 7.16 10.34
CA SER A 121 -25.00 7.33 10.85
C SER A 121 -24.15 8.21 9.93
N SER A 122 -23.22 8.97 10.50
CA SER A 122 -22.33 9.85 9.72
C SER A 122 -21.36 9.05 8.85
N ALA A 123 -20.93 9.64 7.72
CA ALA A 123 -19.84 9.11 6.89
C ALA A 123 -18.60 8.79 7.75
N GLY A 124 -17.85 7.77 7.35
CA GLY A 124 -16.66 7.31 8.07
C GLY A 124 -16.93 6.43 9.30
N THR A 125 -18.18 6.30 9.76
CA THR A 125 -18.53 5.33 10.80
C THR A 125 -18.42 3.90 10.29
N VAL A 126 -18.18 2.96 11.19
CA VAL A 126 -18.03 1.52 10.87
C VAL A 126 -19.25 0.99 10.10
N ALA A 127 -20.46 1.42 10.47
CA ALA A 127 -21.70 1.04 9.80
C ALA A 127 -21.73 1.52 8.34
N GLN A 128 -21.48 2.80 8.12
CA GLN A 128 -21.46 3.40 6.78
C GLN A 128 -20.40 2.77 5.88
N VAL A 129 -19.16 2.64 6.38
CA VAL A 129 -18.04 2.04 5.66
C VAL A 129 -18.36 0.61 5.24
N ARG A 130 -18.98 -0.17 6.13
CA ARG A 130 -19.41 -1.54 5.86
C ARG A 130 -20.48 -1.61 4.78
N GLU A 131 -21.55 -0.82 4.90
CA GLU A 131 -22.68 -0.86 3.97
C GLU A 131 -22.25 -0.36 2.58
N CYS A 132 -21.54 0.77 2.49
CA CYS A 132 -21.02 1.28 1.22
C CYS A 132 -20.07 0.28 0.54
N THR A 133 -19.19 -0.38 1.31
CA THR A 133 -18.34 -1.43 0.73
C THR A 133 -19.15 -2.64 0.28
N GLY A 134 -20.21 -3.00 1.01
CA GLY A 134 -21.15 -4.05 0.63
C GLY A 134 -21.82 -3.78 -0.72
N GLU A 135 -22.25 -2.54 -0.98
CA GLU A 135 -22.80 -2.13 -2.28
C GLU A 135 -21.77 -2.31 -3.40
N LEU A 136 -20.52 -1.85 -3.18
CA LEU A 136 -19.47 -2.01 -4.18
C LEU A 136 -19.17 -3.49 -4.47
N VAL A 137 -19.15 -4.35 -3.45
CA VAL A 137 -18.95 -5.79 -3.65
C VAL A 137 -20.08 -6.39 -4.50
N ARG A 138 -21.33 -6.04 -4.18
CA ARG A 138 -22.51 -6.53 -4.90
C ARG A 138 -22.54 -6.07 -6.37
N LEU A 139 -22.10 -4.84 -6.62
CA LEU A 139 -22.06 -4.25 -7.95
C LEU A 139 -20.88 -4.76 -8.79
N CYS A 140 -19.67 -4.65 -8.23
CA CYS A 140 -18.44 -4.77 -9.02
C CYS A 140 -18.04 -6.24 -9.27
N LYS A 141 -18.22 -7.10 -8.28
CA LYS A 141 -17.75 -8.49 -8.35
C LYS A 141 -18.43 -9.32 -9.45
N PRO A 142 -19.77 -9.30 -9.58
CA PRO A 142 -20.44 -10.02 -10.66
C PRO A 142 -20.13 -9.47 -12.06
N LYS A 143 -19.87 -8.15 -12.16
CA LYS A 143 -19.52 -7.49 -13.43
C LYS A 143 -18.04 -7.66 -13.79
N GLY A 144 -17.23 -8.28 -12.95
CA GLY A 144 -15.80 -8.46 -13.18
C GLY A 144 -14.98 -7.16 -13.11
N ILE A 145 -15.51 -6.10 -12.47
CA ILE A 145 -14.84 -4.81 -12.33
C ILE A 145 -13.73 -4.92 -11.27
N ILE A 146 -12.51 -4.59 -11.65
CA ILE A 146 -11.38 -4.50 -10.72
C ILE A 146 -11.60 -3.26 -9.86
N THR A 147 -11.63 -3.43 -8.55
CA THR A 147 -11.99 -2.34 -7.64
C THR A 147 -10.91 -2.09 -6.60
N PHE A 148 -10.48 -0.84 -6.49
CA PHE A 148 -9.62 -0.35 -5.43
C PHE A 148 -10.42 0.59 -4.53
N VAL A 149 -10.40 0.29 -3.24
CA VAL A 149 -10.99 1.13 -2.20
C VAL A 149 -9.85 1.67 -1.34
N LEU A 150 -9.71 2.98 -1.25
CA LEU A 150 -8.71 3.62 -0.40
C LEU A 150 -9.29 3.87 0.98
N GLY A 151 -8.45 3.65 2.00
CA GLY A 151 -8.82 3.87 3.40
C GLY A 151 -7.69 4.50 4.21
N HIS A 152 -8.07 5.28 5.23
CA HIS A 152 -7.14 5.85 6.19
C HIS A 152 -7.03 4.96 7.43
N VAL A 153 -5.82 4.84 7.97
CA VAL A 153 -5.56 4.23 9.28
C VAL A 153 -5.37 5.33 10.32
N THR A 154 -5.75 5.07 11.57
CA THR A 154 -5.45 5.95 12.71
C THR A 154 -3.96 5.91 13.03
N LYS A 155 -3.47 6.88 13.85
CA LYS A 155 -2.07 6.95 14.29
C LYS A 155 -1.60 5.70 15.03
N ASP A 156 -2.50 4.95 15.63
CA ASP A 156 -2.20 3.70 16.34
C ASP A 156 -2.16 2.47 15.41
N GLY A 157 -2.20 2.68 14.09
CA GLY A 157 -2.21 1.60 13.09
C GLY A 157 -3.52 0.82 13.05
N GLU A 158 -4.49 1.20 13.87
CA GLU A 158 -5.83 0.63 13.81
C GLU A 158 -6.63 1.36 12.73
N LEU A 159 -7.16 0.57 11.83
CA LEU A 159 -8.14 1.05 10.88
C LEU A 159 -9.41 1.44 11.64
N ALA A 160 -9.77 2.73 11.69
CA ALA A 160 -11.11 3.14 12.08
C ALA A 160 -12.11 2.52 11.08
N GLY A 161 -12.70 1.39 11.45
CA GLY A 161 -13.63 0.61 10.62
C GLY A 161 -13.08 -0.49 9.71
N PRO A 162 -11.78 -0.56 9.33
CA PRO A 162 -11.34 -1.46 8.25
C PRO A 162 -11.08 -2.91 8.63
N LYS A 163 -10.94 -3.30 9.89
CA LYS A 163 -10.95 -4.75 10.24
C LYS A 163 -12.18 -5.47 9.70
N ILE A 164 -13.31 -4.77 9.64
CA ILE A 164 -14.53 -5.30 9.01
C ILE A 164 -14.36 -5.44 7.50
N LEU A 165 -13.70 -4.47 6.85
CA LEU A 165 -13.46 -4.53 5.40
C LEU A 165 -12.52 -5.65 4.99
N GLU A 166 -11.57 -6.04 5.85
CA GLU A 166 -10.66 -7.15 5.57
C GLU A 166 -11.39 -8.46 5.23
N HIS A 167 -12.54 -8.69 5.82
CA HIS A 167 -13.35 -9.87 5.51
C HIS A 167 -14.14 -9.73 4.21
N MET A 168 -14.46 -8.51 3.79
CA MET A 168 -15.30 -8.23 2.62
C MET A 168 -14.50 -8.18 1.32
N VAL A 169 -13.21 -7.82 1.40
CA VAL A 169 -12.32 -7.64 0.24
C VAL A 169 -11.46 -8.87 -0.02
N ASP A 170 -10.92 -8.98 -1.24
CA ASP A 170 -10.07 -10.09 -1.65
C ASP A 170 -8.59 -9.85 -1.34
N CYS A 171 -8.18 -8.58 -1.35
CA CYS A 171 -6.80 -8.15 -1.06
C CYS A 171 -6.82 -6.95 -0.11
N VAL A 172 -5.89 -6.94 0.85
CA VAL A 172 -5.66 -5.83 1.77
C VAL A 172 -4.19 -5.46 1.70
N LEU A 173 -3.90 -4.25 1.31
CA LEU A 173 -2.56 -3.69 1.19
C LEU A 173 -2.40 -2.56 2.20
N TYR A 174 -1.39 -2.66 3.06
CA TYR A 174 -1.01 -1.59 3.98
C TYR A 174 0.15 -0.80 3.42
N PHE A 175 -0.04 0.50 3.32
CA PHE A 175 0.98 1.43 2.89
C PHE A 175 1.57 2.10 4.12
N ASP A 176 2.87 1.92 4.33
CA ASP A 176 3.63 2.41 5.49
C ASP A 176 4.89 3.17 5.05
N THR A 177 5.54 3.80 5.98
CA THR A 177 6.82 4.50 5.75
C THR A 177 7.89 3.92 6.65
N GLU A 178 9.10 3.84 6.16
CA GLU A 178 10.27 3.62 7.00
C GLU A 178 10.57 4.85 7.88
N LYS A 179 11.32 4.66 8.98
CA LYS A 179 11.60 5.70 9.98
C LYS A 179 12.17 7.00 9.38
N ASP A 180 12.89 6.91 8.28
CA ASP A 180 13.51 8.05 7.60
C ASP A 180 12.61 8.72 6.54
N ASN A 181 11.36 8.28 6.40
CA ASN A 181 10.35 8.82 5.49
C ASN A 181 10.74 8.86 3.99
N VAL A 182 11.81 8.22 3.57
CA VAL A 182 12.27 8.20 2.19
C VAL A 182 11.61 7.08 1.40
N LEU A 183 11.58 5.89 2.00
CA LEU A 183 10.94 4.73 1.39
C LEU A 183 9.49 4.59 1.85
N ARG A 184 8.67 4.13 0.93
CA ARG A 184 7.30 3.70 1.16
C ARG A 184 7.23 2.20 1.02
N LEU A 185 6.66 1.55 2.02
CA LEU A 185 6.51 0.10 2.10
C LEU A 185 5.07 -0.27 1.83
N LEU A 186 4.83 -1.14 0.89
CA LEU A 186 3.51 -1.69 0.63
C LEU A 186 3.50 -3.17 1.01
N ARG A 187 2.66 -3.52 2.00
CA ARG A 187 2.61 -4.88 2.57
C ARG A 187 1.22 -5.49 2.34
N PRO A 188 1.11 -6.65 1.71
CA PRO A 188 -0.14 -7.37 1.64
C PRO A 188 -0.42 -8.04 3.00
N HIS A 189 -1.49 -7.62 3.66
CA HIS A 189 -1.99 -8.25 4.90
C HIS A 189 -2.91 -9.44 4.57
N LYS A 190 -3.63 -9.31 3.46
CA LYS A 190 -4.48 -10.37 2.90
C LYS A 190 -4.34 -10.35 1.38
N ASN A 191 -4.20 -11.52 0.78
CA ASN A 191 -4.19 -11.65 -0.68
C ASN A 191 -4.72 -13.04 -1.08
N ARG A 192 -5.92 -13.08 -1.63
CA ARG A 192 -6.52 -14.35 -2.12
C ARG A 192 -5.88 -14.85 -3.40
N PHE A 193 -5.14 -14.00 -4.09
CA PHE A 193 -4.57 -14.27 -5.41
C PHE A 193 -3.05 -14.38 -5.41
N GLY A 194 -2.40 -14.21 -4.25
CA GLY A 194 -0.94 -14.25 -4.14
C GLY A 194 -0.45 -14.42 -2.70
N SER A 195 0.86 -14.33 -2.53
CA SER A 195 1.50 -14.42 -1.23
C SER A 195 1.25 -13.15 -0.40
N THR A 196 1.15 -13.30 0.92
CA THR A 196 1.15 -12.18 1.88
C THR A 196 2.54 -11.90 2.46
N GLY A 197 3.53 -12.73 2.15
CA GLY A 197 4.90 -12.57 2.63
C GLY A 197 5.77 -11.64 1.78
N GLU A 198 5.20 -10.95 0.78
CA GLU A 198 5.94 -10.03 -0.09
C GLU A 198 5.91 -8.60 0.44
N ILE A 199 6.91 -7.78 0.06
CA ILE A 199 6.95 -6.34 0.34
C ILE A 199 7.27 -5.59 -0.94
N GLY A 200 6.45 -4.59 -1.27
CA GLY A 200 6.73 -3.61 -2.31
C GLY A 200 7.47 -2.41 -1.75
N LEU A 201 8.52 -2.01 -2.43
CA LEU A 201 9.35 -0.88 -2.07
C LEU A 201 9.19 0.23 -3.10
N PHE A 202 8.85 1.42 -2.61
CA PHE A 202 8.68 2.59 -3.44
C PHE A 202 9.46 3.77 -2.86
N LYS A 203 9.98 4.61 -3.74
CA LYS A 203 10.59 5.89 -3.39
C LYS A 203 9.66 7.01 -3.84
N MET A 204 9.37 7.94 -2.93
CA MET A 204 8.63 9.15 -3.29
C MET A 204 9.57 10.14 -3.98
N THR A 205 9.21 10.58 -5.18
CA THR A 205 9.95 11.55 -5.98
C THR A 205 9.06 12.74 -6.36
N GLY A 206 9.62 13.75 -7.00
CA GLY A 206 8.84 14.86 -7.57
C GLY A 206 7.85 14.43 -8.66
N HIS A 207 8.05 13.26 -9.24
CA HIS A 207 7.22 12.69 -10.32
C HIS A 207 6.32 11.55 -9.85
N GLY A 208 6.21 11.32 -8.53
CA GLY A 208 5.37 10.28 -7.94
C GLY A 208 6.17 9.19 -7.25
N LEU A 209 5.57 8.00 -7.20
CA LEU A 209 6.16 6.81 -6.59
C LEU A 209 6.90 6.00 -7.68
N GLU A 210 8.15 5.74 -7.42
CA GLU A 210 9.02 4.91 -8.26
C GLU A 210 9.30 3.58 -7.57
N SER A 211 9.20 2.49 -8.34
CA SER A 211 9.52 1.14 -7.85
C SER A 211 11.00 1.01 -7.52
N VAL A 212 11.33 0.47 -6.34
CA VAL A 212 12.70 0.13 -5.94
C VAL A 212 12.91 -1.37 -6.15
N GLU A 213 13.31 -1.76 -7.36
CA GLU A 213 13.47 -3.17 -7.74
C GLU A 213 14.65 -3.82 -7.02
N ASN A 214 15.74 -3.09 -6.83
CA ASN A 214 16.93 -3.56 -6.15
C ASN A 214 17.11 -2.88 -4.78
N ALA A 215 16.42 -3.40 -3.77
CA ALA A 215 16.53 -2.90 -2.41
C ALA A 215 17.97 -2.97 -1.87
N SER A 216 18.70 -4.05 -2.18
CA SER A 216 20.07 -4.24 -1.71
C SER A 216 21.02 -3.19 -2.27
N GLU A 217 20.86 -2.79 -3.52
CA GLU A 217 21.64 -1.73 -4.14
C GLU A 217 21.30 -0.37 -3.56
N TYR A 218 20.00 -0.09 -3.32
CA TYR A 218 19.55 1.13 -2.68
C TYR A 218 20.18 1.32 -1.30
N PHE A 219 20.15 0.29 -0.45
CA PHE A 219 20.74 0.35 0.88
C PHE A 219 22.29 0.36 0.84
N ALA A 220 22.92 -0.34 -0.09
CA ALA A 220 24.38 -0.33 -0.27
C ALA A 220 24.90 1.04 -0.74
N GLN A 221 24.15 1.75 -1.59
CA GLN A 221 24.54 3.08 -2.06
C GLN A 221 24.46 4.14 -0.94
N THR A 222 23.54 3.99 0.00
CA THR A 222 23.39 4.88 1.15
C THR A 222 24.52 4.69 2.15
N SER A 223 25.21 3.54 2.13
CA SER A 223 26.24 3.14 3.10
C SER A 223 27.70 3.31 2.58
N ARG A 224 27.94 4.15 1.59
CA ARG A 224 29.25 4.27 0.89
C ARG A 224 30.44 4.76 1.74
N ASP A 225 30.27 5.14 2.99
CA ASP A 225 31.38 5.43 3.92
C ASP A 225 31.98 4.12 4.45
N SER A 226 32.77 3.46 3.62
CA SER A 226 33.41 2.16 3.90
C SER A 226 34.50 2.17 5.00
N ALA A 227 34.81 3.33 5.58
CA ALA A 227 35.90 3.49 6.55
C ALA A 227 35.44 3.48 8.03
N MET A 228 34.13 3.40 8.31
CA MET A 228 33.67 3.40 9.70
C MET A 228 33.84 2.02 10.36
N LYS A 229 34.60 1.98 11.45
CA LYS A 229 34.72 0.80 12.31
C LYS A 229 33.40 0.49 13.01
N GLY A 230 33.13 -0.79 13.27
CA GLY A 230 31.91 -1.21 13.99
C GLY A 230 30.67 -1.38 13.11
N ARG A 231 30.86 -1.61 11.81
CA ARG A 231 29.79 -1.95 10.87
C ARG A 231 29.93 -3.37 10.35
N ALA A 232 28.82 -4.03 10.21
CA ALA A 232 28.70 -5.33 9.54
C ALA A 232 27.46 -5.36 8.66
N TYR A 233 27.53 -6.07 7.57
CA TYR A 233 26.37 -6.29 6.71
C TYR A 233 25.79 -7.69 6.96
N SER A 234 24.49 -7.77 7.02
CA SER A 234 23.73 -9.00 7.15
C SER A 234 22.58 -9.01 6.13
N LEU A 235 22.05 -10.17 5.84
CA LEU A 235 20.85 -10.33 5.02
C LEU A 235 19.67 -10.68 5.92
N ALA A 236 18.64 -9.85 5.85
CA ALA A 236 17.34 -10.15 6.41
C ALA A 236 16.40 -10.61 5.29
N LEU A 237 15.57 -11.61 5.55
CA LEU A 237 14.52 -12.01 4.63
C LEU A 237 13.22 -11.32 5.04
N GLU A 238 12.67 -10.52 4.14
CA GLU A 238 11.33 -9.96 4.26
C GLU A 238 10.45 -10.60 3.18
N GLY A 239 9.65 -11.57 3.60
CA GLY A 239 8.96 -12.46 2.67
C GLY A 239 9.94 -13.34 1.90
N SER A 240 9.88 -13.30 0.60
CA SER A 240 10.82 -13.99 -0.30
C SER A 240 12.05 -13.13 -0.68
N ARG A 241 12.09 -11.86 -0.23
CA ARG A 241 13.10 -10.89 -0.68
C ARG A 241 14.24 -10.77 0.32
N PRO A 242 15.50 -11.03 -0.10
CA PRO A 242 16.67 -10.71 0.72
C PRO A 242 16.89 -9.20 0.72
N ILE A 243 16.93 -8.61 1.92
CA ILE A 243 17.25 -7.19 2.13
C ILE A 243 18.58 -7.10 2.82
N LEU A 244 19.52 -6.36 2.23
CA LEU A 244 20.80 -6.07 2.87
C LEU A 244 20.56 -5.11 4.04
N THR A 245 20.96 -5.54 5.24
CA THR A 245 20.82 -4.79 6.47
C THR A 245 22.19 -4.43 7.01
N GLU A 246 22.40 -3.18 7.38
CA GLU A 246 23.62 -2.75 8.09
C GLU A 246 23.39 -2.84 9.60
N VAL A 247 24.29 -3.55 10.27
CA VAL A 247 24.35 -3.65 11.72
C VAL A 247 25.50 -2.76 12.19
N GLN A 248 25.20 -1.81 13.07
CA GLN A 248 26.19 -0.90 13.64
C GLN A 248 26.40 -1.21 15.13
N ALA A 249 27.64 -1.22 15.57
CA ALA A 249 28.00 -1.35 16.97
C ALA A 249 28.95 -0.21 17.39
N LEU A 250 28.56 0.48 18.46
CA LEU A 250 29.39 1.51 19.09
C LEU A 250 29.83 1.03 20.48
N VAL A 251 31.13 0.99 20.70
CA VAL A 251 31.69 0.66 22.00
C VAL A 251 32.49 1.86 22.50
N SER A 252 32.22 2.29 23.72
CA SER A 252 32.91 3.39 24.37
C SER A 252 33.28 3.02 25.80
N PRO A 253 34.39 3.56 26.36
CA PRO A 253 34.70 3.43 27.78
C PRO A 253 33.55 3.98 28.63
N THR A 254 33.20 3.28 29.70
CA THR A 254 32.17 3.74 30.63
C THR A 254 32.78 4.23 31.93
N ARG A 255 32.24 5.31 32.49
CA ARG A 255 32.54 5.81 33.87
C ARG A 255 31.51 5.30 34.89
N TYR A 256 30.50 4.55 34.44
CA TYR A 256 29.49 3.96 35.32
C TYR A 256 30.02 2.64 35.94
N PRO A 257 29.57 2.29 37.15
CA PRO A 257 30.00 1.06 37.83
C PRO A 257 29.71 -0.21 37.04
N PHE A 258 28.69 -0.19 36.20
CA PHE A 258 28.29 -1.32 35.37
C PHE A 258 28.19 -0.93 33.88
N PRO A 259 28.67 -1.80 32.98
CA PRO A 259 28.54 -1.57 31.54
C PRO A 259 27.06 -1.52 31.14
N ARG A 260 26.67 -0.50 30.38
CA ARG A 260 25.33 -0.36 29.83
C ARG A 260 25.31 -0.86 28.40
N ARG A 261 24.32 -1.70 28.08
CA ARG A 261 24.05 -2.14 26.72
C ARG A 261 22.71 -1.59 26.27
N VAL A 262 22.67 -1.03 25.07
CA VAL A 262 21.46 -0.49 24.43
C VAL A 262 21.39 -1.08 23.05
N ALA A 263 20.21 -1.52 22.64
CA ALA A 263 19.95 -2.01 21.31
C ALA A 263 18.78 -1.25 20.67
N THR A 264 18.90 -0.90 19.40
CA THR A 264 17.86 -0.25 18.62
C THR A 264 17.67 -1.03 17.34
N GLY A 265 16.42 -1.36 17.00
CA GLY A 265 16.10 -2.17 15.80
C GLY A 265 16.35 -3.66 15.95
N VAL A 266 16.90 -4.11 17.11
CA VAL A 266 17.08 -5.53 17.45
C VAL A 266 16.63 -5.76 18.90
N ASP A 267 16.19 -6.98 19.19
CA ASP A 267 15.78 -7.35 20.56
C ASP A 267 17.00 -7.44 21.47
N LEU A 268 17.00 -6.66 22.56
CA LEU A 268 18.10 -6.60 23.50
C LEU A 268 18.35 -7.94 24.19
N ASN A 269 17.30 -8.68 24.57
CA ASN A 269 17.46 -9.97 25.26
C ASN A 269 18.10 -11.00 24.33
N ARG A 270 17.71 -11.00 23.06
CA ARG A 270 18.34 -11.85 22.03
C ARG A 270 19.82 -11.49 21.85
N CYS A 271 20.18 -10.20 21.83
CA CYS A 271 21.57 -9.78 21.79
C CYS A 271 22.36 -10.28 23.00
N LEU A 272 21.80 -10.15 24.22
CA LEU A 272 22.44 -10.61 25.44
C LEU A 272 22.68 -12.12 25.44
N MET A 273 21.72 -12.91 24.96
CA MET A 273 21.90 -14.37 24.80
C MET A 273 23.02 -14.71 23.80
N LEU A 274 23.10 -13.98 22.69
CA LEU A 274 24.17 -14.18 21.71
C LEU A 274 25.52 -13.82 22.28
N PHE A 275 25.65 -12.72 23.03
CA PHE A 275 26.88 -12.34 23.70
C PHE A 275 27.33 -13.43 24.69
N ALA A 276 26.42 -13.92 25.53
CA ALA A 276 26.74 -15.01 26.46
C ALA A 276 27.19 -16.30 25.75
N ALA A 277 26.68 -16.58 24.57
CA ALA A 277 27.12 -17.71 23.76
C ALA A 277 28.49 -17.52 23.13
N LEU A 278 28.87 -16.26 22.81
CA LEU A 278 30.16 -15.91 22.20
C LEU A 278 31.29 -15.74 23.23
N GLU A 279 30.98 -15.59 24.52
CA GLU A 279 31.95 -15.50 25.60
C GLU A 279 32.54 -16.88 26.01
N LYS A 280 32.01 -17.99 25.45
CA LYS A 280 32.54 -19.36 25.62
C LYS A 280 33.55 -19.71 24.53
#